data_3b23ecb57ece20c63479d760ca9139b3
#
_entry.id   3b23ecb57ece20c63479d760ca9139b3
#
_cell.length_a   1.000
_cell.length_b   1.000
_cell.length_c   1.000
_cell.angle_alpha   90.00
_cell.angle_beta   90.00
_cell.angle_gamma   90.00
#
_symmetry.space_group_name_H-M   'P 1'
#
loop_
_entity.id
_entity.type
_entity.pdbx_description
1 polymer ?
#
loop_
_entity_poly.entity_id
_entity_poly.type
_entity_poly.pdbx_seq_one_letter_code
_entity_poly.pdbx_strand_id
1 'polypeptide(L)'
;MVDHFGDKLFEKIRKTKSFLCLGIDPHLDLIPEIFNENTTINNNKIVEKFCFSLLEVVIGKIPAIKPQIALFEQLGPEGMSLLSSLCKYAHSKDFLVIMDAKRGDIGSTSKAYANAYLGKNAPFPSDALTINPITFF
;
A
#
# COMPACT_ATOMS: atom_id res chain seq x y z
N MET A 1 -21.23 3.00 -14.95
CA MET A 1 -20.28 1.92 -15.25
C MET A 1 -19.48 1.64 -13.97
N VAL A 2 -19.33 0.38 -13.60
CA VAL A 2 -18.41 0.01 -12.53
C VAL A 2 -17.00 0.14 -13.10
N ASP A 3 -16.20 1.05 -12.57
CA ASP A 3 -14.79 1.18 -12.99
C ASP A 3 -14.03 -0.07 -12.57
N HIS A 4 -13.75 -0.95 -13.51
CA HIS A 4 -12.91 -2.11 -13.26
C HIS A 4 -11.48 -1.70 -12.97
N PHE A 5 -10.84 -2.35 -12.00
CA PHE A 5 -9.42 -2.13 -11.68
C PHE A 5 -8.52 -2.27 -12.92
N GLY A 6 -8.81 -3.25 -13.78
CA GLY A 6 -8.06 -3.47 -15.02
C GLY A 6 -8.08 -2.26 -15.96
N ASP A 7 -9.22 -1.60 -16.09
CA ASP A 7 -9.37 -0.40 -16.94
C ASP A 7 -8.58 0.77 -16.35
N LYS A 8 -8.68 0.98 -15.03
CA LYS A 8 -7.88 1.99 -14.32
C LYS A 8 -6.38 1.76 -14.49
N LEU A 9 -5.94 0.50 -14.35
CA LEU A 9 -4.54 0.12 -14.50
C LEU A 9 -4.06 0.37 -15.92
N PHE A 10 -4.85 -0.01 -16.93
CA PHE A 10 -4.53 0.23 -18.32
C PHE A 10 -4.34 1.72 -18.64
N GLU A 11 -5.26 2.56 -18.19
CA GLU A 11 -5.16 4.02 -18.36
C GLU A 11 -3.92 4.60 -17.65
N LYS A 12 -3.59 4.11 -16.45
CA LYS A 12 -2.38 4.52 -15.73
C LYS A 12 -1.11 4.12 -16.45
N ILE A 13 -1.04 2.89 -16.98
CA ILE A 13 0.08 2.41 -17.79
C ILE A 13 0.27 3.30 -19.02
N ARG A 14 -0.82 3.64 -19.72
CA ARG A 14 -0.76 4.55 -20.88
C ARG A 14 -0.22 5.94 -20.50
N LYS A 15 -0.69 6.48 -19.37
CA LYS A 15 -0.29 7.80 -18.88
C LYS A 15 1.19 7.84 -18.46
N THR A 16 1.63 6.85 -17.70
CA THR A 16 3.01 6.78 -17.18
C THR A 16 4.00 6.18 -18.17
N LYS A 17 3.53 5.52 -19.22
CA LYS A 17 4.32 4.73 -20.19
C LYS A 17 5.20 3.69 -19.48
N SER A 18 4.72 3.14 -18.38
CA SER A 18 5.45 2.20 -17.52
C SER A 18 4.54 1.05 -17.10
N PHE A 19 5.09 -0.17 -17.03
CA PHE A 19 4.44 -1.37 -16.50
C PHE A 19 4.92 -1.71 -15.08
N LEU A 20 5.73 -0.85 -14.47
CA LEU A 20 6.33 -1.13 -13.17
C LEU A 20 5.32 -0.91 -12.04
N CYS A 21 5.33 -1.81 -11.08
CA CYS A 21 4.65 -1.67 -9.79
C CYS A 21 5.72 -1.65 -8.69
N LEU A 22 5.74 -0.59 -7.87
CA LEU A 22 6.70 -0.48 -6.77
C LEU A 22 6.18 -1.26 -5.56
N GLY A 23 6.94 -2.29 -5.11
CA GLY A 23 6.76 -2.90 -3.80
C GLY A 23 7.20 -1.93 -2.70
N ILE A 24 6.36 -1.77 -1.68
CA ILE A 24 6.71 -1.03 -0.46
C ILE A 24 6.86 -2.05 0.66
N ASP A 25 8.09 -2.53 0.81
CA ASP A 25 8.46 -3.62 1.71
C ASP A 25 9.55 -3.13 2.68
N PRO A 26 9.21 -2.30 3.70
CA PRO A 26 10.19 -1.61 4.54
C PRO A 26 10.81 -2.54 5.60
N HIS A 27 11.68 -3.45 5.18
CA HIS A 27 12.51 -4.24 6.08
C HIS A 27 13.52 -3.33 6.76
N LEU A 28 13.46 -3.21 8.09
CA LEU A 28 14.27 -2.27 8.87
C LEU A 28 15.77 -2.46 8.67
N ASP A 29 16.21 -3.70 8.52
CA ASP A 29 17.61 -4.08 8.28
C ASP A 29 18.10 -3.77 6.86
N LEU A 30 17.20 -3.47 5.94
CA LEU A 30 17.50 -3.12 4.54
C LEU A 30 17.29 -1.63 4.23
N ILE A 31 16.73 -0.86 5.16
CA ILE A 31 16.58 0.58 4.98
C ILE A 31 17.96 1.25 5.01
N PRO A 32 18.31 2.06 4.00
CA PRO A 32 19.61 2.73 3.96
C PRO A 32 19.87 3.61 5.19
N GLU A 33 21.11 3.64 5.67
CA GLU A 33 21.53 4.37 6.89
C GLU A 33 21.19 5.86 6.86
N ILE A 34 21.12 6.47 5.68
CA ILE A 34 20.73 7.87 5.50
C ILE A 34 19.36 8.21 6.12
N PHE A 35 18.48 7.22 6.30
CA PHE A 35 17.19 7.38 6.96
C PHE A 35 17.28 7.23 8.49
N ASN A 36 18.42 6.74 9.01
CA ASN A 36 18.66 6.39 10.40
C ASN A 36 19.80 7.21 11.05
N GLU A 37 20.15 8.36 10.52
CA GLU A 37 21.29 9.18 10.99
C GLU A 37 21.17 9.69 12.43
N ASN A 38 19.98 9.65 13.02
CA ASN A 38 19.75 10.04 14.42
C ASN A 38 19.35 8.83 15.26
N THR A 39 20.20 8.39 16.14
CA THR A 39 20.01 7.27 17.09
C THR A 39 18.79 7.41 18.02
N THR A 40 18.13 8.56 18.04
CA THR A 40 16.93 8.86 18.85
C THR A 40 15.61 8.68 18.08
N ILE A 41 15.65 8.39 16.77
CA ILE A 41 14.44 8.22 15.96
C ILE A 41 13.94 6.79 16.11
N ASN A 42 12.65 6.62 16.42
CA ASN A 42 12.05 5.30 16.49
C ASN A 42 11.84 4.67 15.08
N ASN A 43 11.69 3.35 15.05
CA ASN A 43 11.55 2.59 13.80
C ASN A 43 10.39 3.09 12.91
N ASN A 44 9.28 3.52 13.49
CA ASN A 44 8.14 4.04 12.75
C ASN A 44 8.50 5.29 11.94
N LYS A 45 9.30 6.18 12.50
CA LYS A 45 9.78 7.40 11.83
C LYS A 45 10.77 7.10 10.70
N ILE A 46 11.62 6.10 10.88
CA ILE A 46 12.56 5.63 9.84
C ILE A 46 11.76 5.08 8.65
N VAL A 47 10.81 4.18 8.93
CA VAL A 47 9.93 3.59 7.92
C VAL A 47 9.09 4.67 7.21
N GLU A 48 8.55 5.64 7.96
CA GLU A 48 7.80 6.76 7.40
C GLU A 48 8.63 7.52 6.37
N LYS A 49 9.80 8.02 6.78
CA LYS A 49 10.70 8.77 5.89
C LYS A 49 11.06 7.97 4.64
N PHE A 50 11.41 6.71 4.82
CA PHE A 50 11.79 5.83 3.72
C PHE A 50 10.64 5.64 2.73
N CYS A 51 9.46 5.23 3.19
CA CYS A 51 8.32 4.96 2.33
C CYS A 51 7.84 6.19 1.56
N PHE A 52 7.74 7.35 2.22
CA PHE A 52 7.33 8.58 1.53
C PHE A 52 8.39 9.05 0.53
N SER A 53 9.69 8.93 0.87
CA SER A 53 10.76 9.26 -0.07
C SER A 53 10.73 8.38 -1.33
N LEU A 54 10.44 7.09 -1.19
CA LEU A 54 10.25 6.20 -2.34
C LEU A 54 9.12 6.68 -3.25
N LEU A 55 7.96 7.05 -2.66
CA LEU A 55 6.84 7.57 -3.44
C LEU A 55 7.20 8.83 -4.19
N GLU A 56 7.87 9.80 -3.54
CA GLU A 56 8.27 11.07 -4.18
C GLU A 56 9.13 10.84 -5.44
N VAL A 57 10.05 9.89 -5.38
CA VAL A 57 10.93 9.58 -6.52
C VAL A 57 10.18 9.04 -7.73
N VAL A 58 9.06 8.35 -7.53
CA VAL A 58 8.32 7.64 -8.59
C VAL A 58 7.02 8.32 -9.03
N ILE A 59 6.66 9.48 -8.46
CA ILE A 59 5.47 10.24 -8.88
C ILE A 59 5.48 10.47 -10.40
N GLY A 60 4.36 10.09 -11.03
CA GLY A 60 4.16 10.23 -12.48
C GLY A 60 4.97 9.28 -13.36
N LYS A 61 5.84 8.42 -12.78
CA LYS A 61 6.71 7.51 -13.52
C LYS A 61 6.20 6.08 -13.56
N ILE A 62 5.36 5.69 -12.60
CA ILE A 62 4.81 4.33 -12.50
C ILE A 62 3.30 4.37 -12.20
N PRO A 63 2.52 3.36 -12.62
CA PRO A 63 1.07 3.34 -12.44
C PRO A 63 0.61 2.96 -11.03
N ALA A 64 1.35 2.12 -10.32
CA ALA A 64 0.88 1.48 -9.10
C ALA A 64 1.98 1.24 -8.07
N ILE A 65 1.54 1.15 -6.81
CA ILE A 65 2.36 0.69 -5.68
C ILE A 65 1.70 -0.53 -5.03
N LYS A 66 2.51 -1.35 -4.35
CA LYS A 66 2.04 -2.54 -3.63
C LYS A 66 2.66 -2.61 -2.23
N PRO A 67 2.06 -1.95 -1.22
CA PRO A 67 2.55 -2.06 0.16
C PRO A 67 2.26 -3.44 0.74
N GLN A 68 3.25 -4.01 1.44
CA GLN A 68 3.16 -5.27 2.17
C GLN A 68 2.70 -5.01 3.60
N ILE A 69 1.46 -5.35 3.92
CA ILE A 69 0.84 -5.02 5.22
C ILE A 69 1.59 -5.60 6.42
N ALA A 70 2.14 -6.81 6.30
CA ALA A 70 2.84 -7.48 7.41
C ALA A 70 4.00 -6.64 7.97
N LEU A 71 4.68 -5.86 7.12
CA LEU A 71 5.79 -5.00 7.52
C LEU A 71 5.34 -3.71 8.25
N PHE A 72 4.06 -3.39 8.17
CA PHE A 72 3.43 -2.32 8.95
C PHE A 72 2.76 -2.88 10.20
N GLU A 73 2.15 -4.06 10.14
CA GLU A 73 1.56 -4.75 11.29
C GLU A 73 2.60 -5.01 12.39
N GLN A 74 3.83 -5.42 12.05
CA GLN A 74 4.91 -5.63 13.02
C GLN A 74 5.32 -4.36 13.78
N LEU A 75 5.01 -3.18 13.26
CA LEU A 75 5.25 -1.89 13.91
C LEU A 75 4.12 -1.47 14.86
N GLY A 76 3.10 -2.31 15.02
CA GLY A 76 1.95 -2.07 15.89
C GLY A 76 0.99 -0.99 15.38
N PRO A 77 0.19 -0.37 16.27
CA PRO A 77 -0.82 0.60 15.88
C PRO A 77 -0.30 1.81 15.10
N GLU A 78 0.90 2.27 15.41
CA GLU A 78 1.54 3.37 14.70
C GLU A 78 1.91 2.98 13.26
N GLY A 79 2.40 1.74 13.04
CA GLY A 79 2.64 1.20 11.71
C GLY A 79 1.38 1.12 10.88
N MET A 80 0.25 0.73 11.46
CA MET A 80 -1.04 0.71 10.78
C MET A 80 -1.54 2.13 10.45
N SER A 81 -1.32 3.10 11.34
CA SER A 81 -1.61 4.51 11.06
C SER A 81 -0.76 5.04 9.92
N LEU A 82 0.52 4.67 9.89
CA LEU A 82 1.45 4.99 8.81
C LEU A 82 0.97 4.42 7.47
N LEU A 83 0.58 3.13 7.43
CA LEU A 83 0.04 2.49 6.23
C LEU A 83 -1.20 3.23 5.71
N SER A 84 -2.13 3.60 6.59
CA SER A 84 -3.32 4.37 6.22
C SER A 84 -2.93 5.71 5.56
N SER A 85 -1.98 6.43 6.15
CA SER A 85 -1.48 7.70 5.63
C SER A 85 -0.78 7.54 4.28
N LEU A 86 0.02 6.48 4.14
CA LEU A 86 0.72 6.14 2.91
C LEU A 86 -0.24 5.86 1.75
N CYS A 87 -1.30 5.07 1.99
CA CYS A 87 -2.32 4.79 0.98
C CYS A 87 -3.05 6.06 0.52
N LYS A 88 -3.46 6.90 1.47
CA LYS A 88 -4.10 8.19 1.17
C LYS A 88 -3.19 9.12 0.38
N TYR A 89 -1.93 9.19 0.76
CA TYR A 89 -0.93 9.97 0.06
C TYR A 89 -0.71 9.45 -1.36
N ALA A 90 -0.55 8.15 -1.54
CA ALA A 90 -0.40 7.54 -2.85
C ALA A 90 -1.57 7.89 -3.79
N HIS A 91 -2.81 7.79 -3.32
CA HIS A 91 -3.98 8.22 -4.09
C HIS A 91 -3.94 9.71 -4.43
N SER A 92 -3.50 10.57 -3.51
CA SER A 92 -3.37 12.02 -3.76
C SER A 92 -2.32 12.34 -4.84
N LYS A 93 -1.38 11.42 -5.07
CA LYS A 93 -0.33 11.49 -6.11
C LYS A 93 -0.67 10.66 -7.35
N ASP A 94 -1.93 10.23 -7.46
CA ASP A 94 -2.46 9.56 -8.66
C ASP A 94 -1.91 8.12 -8.88
N PHE A 95 -1.38 7.46 -7.85
CA PHE A 95 -1.06 6.03 -7.89
C PHE A 95 -2.29 5.16 -7.69
N LEU A 96 -2.31 3.97 -8.31
CA LEU A 96 -3.13 2.87 -7.87
C LEU A 96 -2.45 2.15 -6.70
N VAL A 97 -3.26 1.73 -5.71
CA VAL A 97 -2.77 1.01 -4.54
C VAL A 97 -3.26 -0.43 -4.58
N ILE A 98 -2.32 -1.38 -4.63
CA ILE A 98 -2.58 -2.82 -4.51
C ILE A 98 -2.16 -3.23 -3.11
N MET A 99 -3.12 -3.47 -2.21
CA MET A 99 -2.78 -3.90 -0.85
C MET A 99 -2.36 -5.37 -0.82
N ASP A 100 -1.11 -5.64 -0.47
CA ASP A 100 -0.61 -7.01 -0.32
C ASP A 100 -0.87 -7.51 1.11
N ALA A 101 -2.10 -8.01 1.34
CA ALA A 101 -2.60 -8.40 2.66
C ALA A 101 -2.97 -9.88 2.77
N LYS A 102 -3.15 -10.56 1.63
CA LYS A 102 -3.48 -11.99 1.58
C LYS A 102 -4.65 -12.36 2.51
N ARG A 103 -5.68 -11.49 2.55
CA ARG A 103 -6.88 -11.75 3.37
C ARG A 103 -7.72 -12.84 2.74
N GLY A 104 -8.45 -13.55 3.58
CA GLY A 104 -9.38 -14.59 3.14
C GLY A 104 -10.27 -14.97 4.30
N ASP A 105 -11.58 -14.96 4.04
CA ASP A 105 -12.61 -15.40 4.98
C ASP A 105 -13.95 -15.49 4.27
N ILE A 106 -14.98 -15.97 4.95
CA ILE A 106 -16.35 -16.12 4.44
C ILE A 106 -17.31 -15.15 5.14
N GLY A 107 -18.48 -14.92 4.54
CA GLY A 107 -19.61 -14.21 5.14
C GLY A 107 -19.26 -12.79 5.61
N SER A 108 -19.65 -12.49 6.85
CA SER A 108 -19.50 -11.15 7.45
C SER A 108 -18.05 -10.72 7.62
N THR A 109 -17.15 -11.65 7.91
CA THR A 109 -15.72 -11.37 8.07
C THR A 109 -15.08 -10.96 6.74
N SER A 110 -15.41 -11.67 5.65
CA SER A 110 -14.96 -11.27 4.29
C SER A 110 -15.45 -9.86 3.95
N LYS A 111 -16.71 -9.53 4.28
CA LYS A 111 -17.26 -8.18 4.11
C LYS A 111 -16.50 -7.13 4.94
N ALA A 112 -16.10 -7.46 6.16
CA ALA A 112 -15.30 -6.57 7.00
C ALA A 112 -13.93 -6.26 6.37
N TYR A 113 -13.23 -7.27 5.82
CA TYR A 113 -12.00 -7.06 5.06
C TYR A 113 -12.23 -6.19 3.81
N ALA A 114 -13.28 -6.47 3.03
CA ALA A 114 -13.60 -5.65 1.87
C ALA A 114 -13.83 -4.17 2.26
N ASN A 115 -14.55 -3.91 3.33
CA ASN A 115 -14.77 -2.55 3.84
C ASN A 115 -13.49 -1.87 4.32
N ALA A 116 -12.55 -2.63 4.89
CA ALA A 116 -11.28 -2.09 5.39
C ALA A 116 -10.36 -1.60 4.27
N TYR A 117 -10.41 -2.21 3.09
CA TYR A 117 -9.47 -1.93 1.99
C TYR A 117 -10.13 -1.36 0.74
N LEU A 118 -11.31 -1.86 0.35
CA LEU A 118 -11.94 -1.56 -0.94
C LEU A 118 -13.20 -0.68 -0.81
N GLY A 119 -13.64 -0.42 0.41
CA GLY A 119 -14.82 0.40 0.68
C GLY A 119 -14.61 1.88 0.35
N LYS A 120 -15.69 2.61 0.05
CA LYS A 120 -15.65 4.06 -0.24
C LYS A 120 -14.93 4.89 0.82
N ASN A 121 -15.05 4.49 2.11
CA ASN A 121 -14.44 5.16 3.25
C ASN A 121 -13.45 4.21 3.96
N ALA A 122 -12.77 3.37 3.20
CA ALA A 122 -11.83 2.41 3.75
C ALA A 122 -10.73 3.11 4.58
N PRO A 123 -10.41 2.61 5.79
CA PRO A 123 -9.28 3.14 6.56
C PRO A 123 -7.94 2.93 5.88
N PHE A 124 -7.81 1.89 5.03
CA PHE A 124 -6.64 1.60 4.20
C PHE A 124 -7.04 1.62 2.72
N PRO A 125 -7.35 2.80 2.15
CA PRO A 125 -7.94 2.87 0.82
C PRO A 125 -7.03 2.23 -0.22
N SER A 126 -7.59 1.27 -0.97
CA SER A 126 -6.87 0.49 -1.98
C SER A 126 -7.75 0.23 -3.19
N ASP A 127 -7.14 0.09 -4.37
CA ASP A 127 -7.84 -0.22 -5.63
C ASP A 127 -7.94 -1.72 -5.88
N ALA A 128 -7.02 -2.50 -5.28
CA ALA A 128 -7.02 -3.96 -5.30
C ALA A 128 -6.48 -4.53 -3.99
N LEU A 129 -6.83 -5.77 -3.70
CA LEU A 129 -6.44 -6.51 -2.51
C LEU A 129 -5.99 -7.91 -2.91
N THR A 130 -4.83 -8.35 -2.43
CA THR A 130 -4.47 -9.76 -2.56
C THR A 130 -5.26 -10.61 -1.57
N ILE A 131 -5.76 -11.75 -2.03
CA ILE A 131 -6.58 -12.66 -1.24
C ILE A 131 -5.98 -14.05 -1.20
N ASN A 132 -6.28 -14.81 -0.13
CA ASN A 132 -6.01 -16.23 -0.07
C ASN A 132 -7.23 -16.98 -0.65
N PRO A 133 -7.08 -17.70 -1.78
CA PRO A 133 -8.22 -18.33 -2.45
C PRO A 133 -8.76 -19.59 -1.72
N ILE A 134 -8.03 -20.15 -0.76
CA ILE A 134 -8.41 -21.42 -0.11
C ILE A 134 -9.62 -21.28 0.81
N THR A 135 -9.98 -20.08 1.23
CA THR A 135 -11.09 -19.81 2.17
C THR A 135 -12.42 -19.44 1.50
N PHE A 136 -12.51 -19.55 0.17
CA PHE A 136 -13.69 -19.16 -0.60
C PHE A 136 -14.50 -20.37 -1.15
N PHE A 137 -14.52 -21.46 -0.43
CA PHE A 137 -15.36 -22.63 -0.74
C PHE A 137 -16.59 -22.72 0.14
#